data_5cc0feaad034b64adcea7974254f099b
#
_entry.id   5cc0feaad034b64adcea7974254f099b
#
_cell.length_a   1.000
_cell.length_b   1.000
_cell.length_c   1.000
_cell.angle_alpha   90.00
_cell.angle_beta   90.00
_cell.angle_gamma   90.00
#
_symmetry.space_group_name_H-M   'P 1'
#
loop_
_entity.id
_entity.type
_entity.pdbx_description
1 polymer ?
#
loop_
_entity_poly.entity_id
_entity_poly.type
_entity_poly.pdbx_seq_one_letter_code
_entity_poly.pdbx_strand_id
1 'polypeptide(L)'
;MTLYGTLGSGTSVPLTDAELIAFVNSLSCNDTRKHIVTTALSLVGKVPYFWGGKSLVLGWDSRWGTPTTVTAPGSGSTGKVLPFGLDCSGFVDWTFYNATSGAYLPGRGGGAASQHGYCTNIAWSDALPGDLVFYADDSHVGIVCGYDNVGNILVIHCSGGQNGVVVTGREGFAVAARPDLFTAVSYTHLRAHET
;
A
#
# COMPACT_ATOMS: atom_id res chain seq x y z
N MET A 1 -1.00 11.70 -5.91
CA MET A 1 -1.12 12.75 -4.89
C MET A 1 -0.01 12.54 -3.91
N THR A 2 0.82 13.52 -3.70
CA THR A 2 1.86 13.51 -2.68
C THR A 2 1.21 13.44 -1.30
N LEU A 3 1.88 12.93 -0.28
CA LEU A 3 1.45 13.14 1.08
C LEU A 3 1.54 14.63 1.35
N TYR A 4 0.44 15.26 1.63
CA TYR A 4 0.37 16.69 1.80
C TYR A 4 0.36 17.05 3.28
N GLY A 5 1.04 18.13 3.67
CA GLY A 5 1.18 18.62 5.05
C GLY A 5 -0.13 19.01 5.73
N THR A 6 -1.22 18.70 5.12
CA THR A 6 -2.57 18.87 5.67
C THR A 6 -3.16 17.55 6.08
N LEU A 7 -2.46 16.82 6.85
CA LEU A 7 -3.08 15.75 7.60
C LEU A 7 -4.16 16.34 8.52
N GLY A 8 -5.13 17.07 7.95
CA GLY A 8 -6.25 17.62 8.71
C GLY A 8 -6.85 18.96 8.29
N SER A 9 -6.39 19.65 7.26
CA SER A 9 -7.05 20.87 6.79
C SER A 9 -6.75 21.21 5.33
N GLY A 10 -7.69 21.15 4.51
CA GLY A 10 -7.92 21.46 3.11
C GLY A 10 -6.91 22.12 2.17
N THR A 11 -5.68 22.40 2.51
CA THR A 11 -4.64 22.92 1.60
C THR A 11 -3.47 21.97 1.51
N SER A 12 -3.32 21.33 0.37
CA SER A 12 -2.31 20.28 0.16
C SER A 12 -0.98 20.86 -0.30
N VAL A 13 -0.01 20.91 0.60
CA VAL A 13 1.38 21.21 0.28
C VAL A 13 2.17 19.90 0.35
N PRO A 14 2.98 19.54 -0.68
CA PRO A 14 3.83 18.36 -0.62
C PRO A 14 4.73 18.39 0.61
N LEU A 15 4.79 17.29 1.37
CA LEU A 15 5.75 17.16 2.46
C LEU A 15 7.15 17.02 1.88
N THR A 16 8.10 17.66 2.54
CA THR A 16 9.52 17.44 2.28
C THR A 16 9.97 16.07 2.76
N ASP A 17 11.09 15.58 2.30
CA ASP A 17 11.66 14.31 2.75
C ASP A 17 11.85 14.29 4.28
N ALA A 18 12.24 15.42 4.88
CA ALA A 18 12.39 15.55 6.34
C ALA A 18 11.06 15.39 7.08
N GLU A 19 9.97 15.94 6.54
CA GLU A 19 8.62 15.81 7.11
C GLU A 19 8.08 14.37 6.96
N LEU A 20 8.36 13.70 5.84
CA LEU A 20 8.03 12.30 5.65
C LEU A 20 8.77 11.40 6.63
N ILE A 21 10.06 11.62 6.83
CA ILE A 21 10.87 10.90 7.80
C ILE A 21 10.35 11.14 9.23
N ALA A 22 10.04 12.40 9.58
CA ALA A 22 9.47 12.72 10.87
C ALA A 22 8.11 12.05 11.09
N PHE A 23 7.26 12.04 10.07
CA PHE A 23 5.97 11.36 10.11
C PHE A 23 6.14 9.87 10.40
N VAL A 24 6.98 9.17 9.62
CA VAL A 24 7.22 7.73 9.79
C VAL A 24 7.82 7.44 11.18
N ASN A 25 8.77 8.25 11.63
CA ASN A 25 9.38 8.06 12.94
C ASN A 25 8.41 8.28 14.11
N SER A 26 7.36 9.08 13.91
CA SER A 26 6.30 9.30 14.90
C SER A 26 5.32 8.15 15.05
N LEU A 27 5.32 7.19 14.10
CA LEU A 27 4.38 6.08 14.12
C LEU A 27 4.66 5.12 15.29
N SER A 28 3.61 4.78 16.02
CA SER A 28 3.67 3.81 17.12
C SER A 28 3.55 2.39 16.59
N CYS A 29 4.63 1.89 15.97
CA CYS A 29 4.71 0.54 15.45
C CYS A 29 6.18 0.09 15.36
N ASN A 30 6.40 -1.20 15.05
CA ASN A 30 7.74 -1.74 14.89
C ASN A 30 8.43 -1.26 13.60
N ASP A 31 9.73 -1.51 13.50
CA ASP A 31 10.55 -1.02 12.38
C ASP A 31 10.14 -1.65 11.03
N THR A 32 9.70 -2.90 11.01
CA THR A 32 9.21 -3.55 9.78
C THR A 32 8.00 -2.81 9.22
N ARG A 33 7.05 -2.44 10.07
CA ARG A 33 5.87 -1.66 9.68
C ARG A 33 6.26 -0.27 9.17
N LYS A 34 7.17 0.41 9.88
CA LYS A 34 7.71 1.70 9.44
C LYS A 34 8.38 1.61 8.08
N HIS A 35 9.12 0.56 7.83
CA HIS A 35 9.78 0.34 6.55
C HIS A 35 8.78 0.11 5.41
N ILE A 36 7.70 -0.63 5.66
CA ILE A 36 6.61 -0.80 4.69
C ILE A 36 5.97 0.56 4.36
N VAL A 37 5.65 1.36 5.37
CA VAL A 37 5.06 2.69 5.14
C VAL A 37 6.01 3.62 4.38
N THR A 38 7.29 3.64 4.73
CA THR A 38 8.31 4.42 4.01
C THR A 38 8.39 4.01 2.55
N THR A 39 8.42 2.70 2.29
CA THR A 39 8.46 2.14 0.92
C THR A 39 7.22 2.53 0.12
N ALA A 40 6.05 2.42 0.73
CA ALA A 40 4.78 2.84 0.10
C ALA A 40 4.78 4.34 -0.23
N LEU A 41 5.18 5.18 0.72
CA LEU A 41 5.21 6.63 0.55
C LEU A 41 6.18 7.08 -0.55
N SER A 42 7.21 6.30 -0.85
CA SER A 42 8.17 6.61 -1.91
C SER A 42 7.54 6.68 -3.30
N LEU A 43 6.37 6.09 -3.50
CA LEU A 43 5.67 6.08 -4.79
C LEU A 43 4.56 7.12 -4.91
N VAL A 44 4.21 7.83 -3.85
CA VAL A 44 3.11 8.81 -3.86
C VAL A 44 3.38 9.91 -4.88
N GLY A 45 2.42 10.10 -5.80
CA GLY A 45 2.50 11.10 -6.87
C GLY A 45 3.48 10.77 -8.00
N LYS A 46 4.12 9.60 -7.99
CA LYS A 46 5.19 9.24 -8.94
C LYS A 46 4.81 8.12 -9.90
N VAL A 47 3.89 7.25 -9.51
CA VAL A 47 3.51 6.06 -10.29
C VAL A 47 2.04 6.17 -10.68
N PRO A 48 1.72 6.11 -11.98
CA PRO A 48 0.34 6.19 -12.46
C PRO A 48 -0.42 4.88 -12.18
N TYR A 49 -1.74 4.99 -12.15
CA TYR A 49 -2.59 3.80 -12.13
C TYR A 49 -2.60 3.14 -13.51
N PHE A 50 -2.45 1.81 -13.52
CA PHE A 50 -2.53 1.00 -14.73
C PHE A 50 -3.24 -0.31 -14.42
N TRP A 51 -4.40 -0.55 -15.03
CA TRP A 51 -5.19 -1.76 -14.80
C TRP A 51 -4.40 -3.02 -15.17
N GLY A 52 -4.26 -3.95 -14.22
CA GLY A 52 -3.41 -5.14 -14.35
C GLY A 52 -1.92 -4.85 -14.18
N GLY A 53 -1.55 -3.63 -13.78
CA GLY A 53 -0.15 -3.24 -13.59
C GLY A 53 0.48 -3.91 -12.38
N LYS A 54 1.55 -4.65 -12.61
CA LYS A 54 2.34 -5.37 -11.61
C LYS A 54 3.82 -5.11 -11.81
N SER A 55 4.57 -5.10 -10.72
CA SER A 55 6.03 -5.04 -10.74
C SER A 55 6.59 -5.77 -9.53
N LEU A 56 7.54 -6.66 -9.76
CA LEU A 56 8.37 -7.30 -8.72
C LEU A 56 9.85 -6.91 -8.90
N VAL A 57 10.08 -5.72 -9.43
CA VAL A 57 11.41 -5.11 -9.51
C VAL A 57 11.78 -4.59 -8.13
N LEU A 58 13.00 -4.87 -7.69
CA LEU A 58 13.56 -4.23 -6.50
C LEU A 58 13.97 -2.80 -6.86
N GLY A 59 13.37 -1.83 -6.20
CA GLY A 59 13.55 -0.42 -6.50
C GLY A 59 12.62 0.07 -7.62
N TRP A 60 13.02 1.16 -8.25
CA TRP A 60 12.24 1.81 -9.32
C TRP A 60 12.16 0.93 -10.55
N ASP A 61 10.95 0.71 -11.05
CA ASP A 61 10.74 0.02 -12.33
C ASP A 61 10.82 1.03 -13.47
N SER A 62 11.82 0.89 -14.32
CA SER A 62 12.06 1.81 -15.45
C SER A 62 10.95 1.82 -16.51
N ARG A 63 10.03 0.86 -16.47
CA ARG A 63 8.85 0.81 -17.35
C ARG A 63 7.77 1.81 -16.95
N TRP A 64 7.72 2.22 -15.68
CA TRP A 64 6.70 3.15 -15.23
C TRP A 64 6.74 4.47 -16.01
N GLY A 65 5.55 4.90 -16.45
CA GLY A 65 5.37 6.07 -17.29
C GLY A 65 5.51 5.81 -18.81
N THR A 66 5.98 4.62 -19.23
CA THR A 66 6.09 4.31 -20.66
C THR A 66 4.72 3.99 -21.27
N PRO A 67 4.43 4.47 -22.50
CA PRO A 67 3.17 4.12 -23.19
C PRO A 67 3.04 2.61 -23.35
N THR A 68 1.98 2.03 -22.82
CA THR A 68 1.76 0.57 -22.77
C THR A 68 0.30 0.27 -23.02
N THR A 69 0.00 -0.77 -23.80
CA THR A 69 -1.39 -1.21 -24.01
C THR A 69 -1.88 -1.96 -22.78
N VAL A 70 -3.04 -1.56 -22.25
CA VAL A 70 -3.75 -2.28 -21.19
C VAL A 70 -4.31 -3.58 -21.76
N THR A 71 -3.74 -4.71 -21.40
CA THR A 71 -4.15 -6.03 -21.92
C THR A 71 -5.06 -6.80 -20.96
N ALA A 72 -5.02 -6.47 -19.66
CA ALA A 72 -5.89 -7.12 -18.68
C ALA A 72 -7.37 -6.82 -18.99
N PRO A 73 -8.25 -7.83 -19.00
CA PRO A 73 -9.67 -7.64 -19.27
C PRO A 73 -10.41 -7.02 -18.08
N GLY A 74 -11.64 -6.56 -18.32
CA GLY A 74 -12.56 -6.17 -17.26
C GLY A 74 -12.49 -4.68 -16.84
N SER A 75 -11.82 -3.84 -17.60
CA SER A 75 -11.78 -2.39 -17.37
C SER A 75 -12.19 -1.60 -18.60
N GLY A 76 -12.74 -0.41 -18.37
CA GLY A 76 -12.95 0.58 -19.45
C GLY A 76 -11.65 1.09 -20.09
N SER A 77 -10.49 0.79 -19.51
CA SER A 77 -9.18 1.10 -20.07
C SER A 77 -8.59 -0.05 -20.92
N THR A 78 -9.17 -1.24 -20.86
CA THR A 78 -8.70 -2.40 -21.66
C THR A 78 -8.61 -2.05 -23.15
N GLY A 79 -7.45 -2.31 -23.75
CA GLY A 79 -7.16 -1.99 -25.15
C GLY A 79 -6.61 -0.57 -25.38
N LYS A 80 -6.62 0.30 -24.37
CA LYS A 80 -6.05 1.65 -24.49
C LYS A 80 -4.56 1.64 -24.21
N VAL A 81 -3.85 2.58 -24.82
CA VAL A 81 -2.44 2.86 -24.51
C VAL A 81 -2.38 3.92 -23.42
N LEU A 82 -1.82 3.57 -22.29
CA LEU A 82 -1.69 4.44 -21.12
C LEU A 82 -0.25 4.39 -20.58
N PRO A 83 0.19 5.37 -19.78
CA PRO A 83 1.45 5.27 -19.07
C PRO A 83 1.44 4.04 -18.14
N PHE A 84 2.43 3.16 -18.27
CA PHE A 84 2.53 1.96 -17.44
C PHE A 84 2.71 2.33 -15.98
N GLY A 85 2.07 1.61 -15.10
CA GLY A 85 2.11 1.81 -13.67
C GLY A 85 1.64 0.58 -12.92
N LEU A 86 0.98 0.80 -11.80
CA LEU A 86 0.47 -0.26 -10.91
C LEU A 86 -1.04 -0.16 -10.78
N ASP A 87 -1.69 -1.29 -10.55
CA ASP A 87 -3.04 -1.31 -9.99
C ASP A 87 -2.98 -1.35 -8.44
N CYS A 88 -4.14 -1.43 -7.79
CA CYS A 88 -4.21 -1.38 -6.33
C CYS A 88 -3.43 -2.52 -5.66
N SER A 89 -3.66 -3.76 -6.09
CA SER A 89 -2.95 -4.94 -5.56
C SER A 89 -1.49 -5.01 -6.01
N GLY A 90 -1.17 -4.51 -7.20
CA GLY A 90 0.19 -4.40 -7.70
C GLY A 90 1.04 -3.43 -6.89
N PHE A 91 0.45 -2.32 -6.45
CA PHE A 91 1.09 -1.39 -5.53
C PHE A 91 1.39 -2.04 -4.17
N VAL A 92 0.44 -2.78 -3.61
CA VAL A 92 0.64 -3.53 -2.35
C VAL A 92 1.74 -4.57 -2.50
N ASP A 93 1.72 -5.36 -3.57
CA ASP A 93 2.76 -6.36 -3.85
C ASP A 93 4.15 -5.73 -3.95
N TRP A 94 4.31 -4.68 -4.76
CA TRP A 94 5.59 -4.01 -4.91
C TRP A 94 6.10 -3.47 -3.58
N THR A 95 5.22 -2.87 -2.79
CA THR A 95 5.57 -2.29 -1.49
C THR A 95 6.12 -3.35 -0.53
N PHE A 96 5.39 -4.44 -0.33
CA PHE A 96 5.81 -5.51 0.57
C PHE A 96 7.03 -6.26 0.05
N TYR A 97 7.08 -6.51 -1.26
CA TYR A 97 8.23 -7.15 -1.90
C TYR A 97 9.51 -6.33 -1.70
N ASN A 98 9.46 -5.03 -1.93
CA ASN A 98 10.61 -4.15 -1.72
C ASN A 98 10.96 -3.98 -0.24
N ALA A 99 9.98 -3.79 0.63
CA ALA A 99 10.22 -3.62 2.06
C ALA A 99 10.82 -4.88 2.73
N THR A 100 10.63 -6.06 2.13
CA THR A 100 11.16 -7.34 2.63
C THR A 100 12.30 -7.89 1.78
N SER A 101 12.90 -7.07 0.92
CA SER A 101 13.99 -7.49 0.02
C SER A 101 13.63 -8.73 -0.82
N GLY A 102 12.41 -8.80 -1.31
CA GLY A 102 11.91 -9.87 -2.16
C GLY A 102 11.37 -11.10 -1.42
N ALA A 103 11.25 -11.06 -0.10
CA ALA A 103 10.90 -12.23 0.69
C ALA A 103 9.40 -12.49 0.85
N TYR A 104 8.53 -11.48 0.64
CA TYR A 104 7.12 -11.58 0.97
C TYR A 104 6.21 -10.90 -0.06
N LEU A 105 5.11 -11.59 -0.39
CA LEU A 105 3.98 -11.07 -1.18
C LEU A 105 2.68 -11.35 -0.42
N PRO A 106 1.87 -10.32 -0.09
CA PRO A 106 0.66 -10.50 0.72
C PRO A 106 -0.35 -11.49 0.13
N GLY A 107 -0.53 -11.49 -1.19
CA GLY A 107 -1.47 -12.36 -1.89
C GLY A 107 -0.81 -13.48 -2.70
N ARG A 108 0.48 -13.76 -2.48
CA ARG A 108 1.26 -14.77 -3.24
C ARG A 108 1.18 -14.56 -4.75
N GLY A 109 1.11 -13.30 -5.18
CA GLY A 109 1.00 -12.90 -6.58
C GLY A 109 -0.43 -12.79 -7.12
N GLY A 110 -1.45 -13.06 -6.31
CA GLY A 110 -2.85 -12.83 -6.67
C GLY A 110 -3.30 -11.38 -6.52
N GLY A 111 -4.55 -11.10 -6.85
CA GLY A 111 -5.15 -9.77 -6.70
C GLY A 111 -5.58 -9.44 -5.26
N ALA A 112 -6.39 -8.39 -5.12
CA ALA A 112 -6.85 -7.91 -3.82
C ALA A 112 -7.58 -8.99 -3.00
N ALA A 113 -8.44 -9.78 -3.62
CA ALA A 113 -9.13 -10.88 -2.94
C ALA A 113 -8.16 -11.94 -2.41
N SER A 114 -7.10 -12.27 -3.16
CA SER A 114 -6.05 -13.18 -2.69
C SER A 114 -5.26 -12.58 -1.53
N GLN A 115 -4.94 -11.29 -1.60
CA GLN A 115 -4.27 -10.58 -0.52
C GLN A 115 -5.13 -10.60 0.76
N HIS A 116 -6.43 -10.39 0.65
CA HIS A 116 -7.35 -10.50 1.78
C HIS A 116 -7.39 -11.93 2.34
N GLY A 117 -7.37 -12.93 1.48
CA GLY A 117 -7.39 -14.34 1.87
C GLY A 117 -6.19 -14.78 2.73
N TYR A 118 -5.07 -14.09 2.69
CA TYR A 118 -3.89 -14.31 3.54
C TYR A 118 -3.80 -13.34 4.73
N CYS A 119 -4.86 -12.58 4.99
CA CYS A 119 -4.96 -11.70 6.14
C CYS A 119 -5.93 -12.24 7.16
N THR A 120 -5.81 -11.75 8.39
CA THR A 120 -6.81 -11.91 9.46
C THR A 120 -7.54 -10.60 9.64
N ASN A 121 -8.86 -10.59 9.57
CA ASN A 121 -9.66 -9.39 9.81
C ASN A 121 -9.46 -8.90 11.24
N ILE A 122 -9.35 -7.59 11.37
CA ILE A 122 -9.17 -6.91 12.66
C ILE A 122 -10.19 -5.77 12.81
N ALA A 123 -10.43 -5.35 14.03
CA ALA A 123 -11.19 -4.12 14.28
C ALA A 123 -10.41 -2.90 13.77
N TRP A 124 -11.12 -1.87 13.32
CA TRP A 124 -10.49 -0.60 12.90
C TRP A 124 -9.64 0.02 14.01
N SER A 125 -10.08 -0.12 15.27
CA SER A 125 -9.33 0.35 16.44
C SER A 125 -8.00 -0.38 16.67
N ASP A 126 -7.83 -1.57 16.10
CA ASP A 126 -6.61 -2.37 16.20
C ASP A 126 -5.69 -2.20 14.97
N ALA A 127 -6.13 -1.45 13.96
CA ALA A 127 -5.36 -1.24 12.75
C ALA A 127 -4.07 -0.48 13.03
N LEU A 128 -2.96 -1.02 12.54
CA LEU A 128 -1.62 -0.47 12.67
C LEU A 128 -1.05 -0.14 11.29
N PRO A 129 -0.11 0.80 11.20
CA PRO A 129 0.60 1.06 9.95
C PRO A 129 1.14 -0.22 9.32
N GLY A 130 0.91 -0.40 8.02
CA GLY A 130 1.25 -1.62 7.29
C GLY A 130 0.17 -2.70 7.26
N ASP A 131 -0.89 -2.60 8.05
CA ASP A 131 -2.07 -3.44 7.85
C ASP A 131 -2.78 -3.07 6.55
N LEU A 132 -3.55 -3.99 5.97
CA LEU A 132 -4.27 -3.77 4.73
C LEU A 132 -5.73 -3.39 4.99
N VAL A 133 -6.30 -2.67 4.05
CA VAL A 133 -7.72 -2.31 4.06
C VAL A 133 -8.34 -2.65 2.70
N PHE A 134 -9.58 -3.10 2.71
CA PHE A 134 -10.27 -3.62 1.54
C PHE A 134 -11.66 -2.99 1.38
N TYR A 135 -12.11 -2.85 0.13
CA TYR A 135 -13.52 -2.63 -0.15
C TYR A 135 -14.33 -3.89 0.21
N ALA A 136 -15.62 -3.73 0.42
CA ALA A 136 -16.50 -4.83 0.86
C ALA A 136 -16.53 -6.03 -0.10
N ASP A 137 -16.28 -5.80 -1.38
CA ASP A 137 -16.26 -6.80 -2.44
C ASP A 137 -14.83 -7.21 -2.86
N ASP A 138 -13.81 -6.79 -2.11
CA ASP A 138 -12.40 -6.99 -2.43
C ASP A 138 -11.95 -6.42 -3.79
N SER A 139 -12.70 -5.50 -4.36
CA SER A 139 -12.33 -4.86 -5.63
C SER A 139 -11.21 -3.83 -5.50
N HIS A 140 -10.87 -3.42 -4.28
CA HIS A 140 -9.83 -2.45 -4.00
C HIS A 140 -9.13 -2.74 -2.68
N VAL A 141 -7.84 -2.40 -2.62
CA VAL A 141 -6.98 -2.59 -1.46
C VAL A 141 -6.08 -1.38 -1.25
N GLY A 142 -5.78 -1.09 0.01
CA GLY A 142 -4.80 -0.08 0.42
C GLY A 142 -4.03 -0.53 1.64
N ILE A 143 -3.06 0.29 2.03
CA ILE A 143 -2.20 0.07 3.20
C ILE A 143 -2.49 1.16 4.23
N VAL A 144 -2.69 0.79 5.48
CA VAL A 144 -2.76 1.76 6.58
C VAL A 144 -1.42 2.48 6.66
N CYS A 145 -1.45 3.79 6.45
CA CYS A 145 -0.27 4.65 6.45
C CYS A 145 0.05 5.17 7.86
N GLY A 146 -0.97 5.47 8.63
CA GLY A 146 -0.89 6.10 9.93
C GLY A 146 -2.19 6.80 10.26
N TYR A 147 -2.09 7.90 10.97
CA TYR A 147 -3.24 8.66 11.46
C TYR A 147 -3.05 10.16 11.19
N ASP A 148 -4.14 10.87 10.98
CA ASP A 148 -4.13 12.33 10.93
C ASP A 148 -4.04 12.94 12.34
N ASN A 149 -4.06 14.28 12.43
CA ASN A 149 -3.90 15.02 13.70
C ASN A 149 -5.05 14.80 14.69
N VAL A 150 -6.19 14.26 14.23
CA VAL A 150 -7.37 13.97 15.07
C VAL A 150 -7.60 12.47 15.24
N GLY A 151 -6.66 11.63 14.80
CA GLY A 151 -6.68 10.18 15.00
C GLY A 151 -7.44 9.40 13.93
N ASN A 152 -7.84 10.01 12.81
CA ASN A 152 -8.43 9.28 11.70
C ASN A 152 -7.38 8.49 10.93
N ILE A 153 -7.75 7.30 10.49
CA ILE A 153 -6.86 6.44 9.70
C ILE A 153 -6.60 7.07 8.34
N LEU A 154 -5.32 7.10 7.97
CA LEU A 154 -4.84 7.43 6.63
C LEU A 154 -4.50 6.16 5.89
N VAL A 155 -4.91 6.09 4.62
CA VAL A 155 -4.68 4.95 3.73
C VAL A 155 -3.88 5.40 2.53
N ILE A 156 -2.80 4.67 2.23
CA ILE A 156 -2.05 4.83 0.99
C ILE A 156 -2.46 3.73 0.02
N HIS A 157 -2.83 4.11 -1.20
CA HIS A 157 -3.29 3.17 -2.22
C HIS A 157 -3.07 3.69 -3.63
N CYS A 158 -3.03 2.78 -4.60
CA CYS A 158 -3.01 3.14 -6.01
C CYS A 158 -4.44 3.18 -6.53
N SER A 159 -4.95 4.37 -6.79
CA SER A 159 -6.35 4.64 -7.10
C SER A 159 -6.53 4.92 -8.59
N GLY A 160 -7.43 4.16 -9.23
CA GLY A 160 -7.84 4.42 -10.62
C GLY A 160 -8.55 5.77 -10.77
N GLY A 161 -9.37 6.14 -9.80
CA GLY A 161 -10.09 7.42 -9.81
C GLY A 161 -9.20 8.66 -9.67
N GLN A 162 -8.04 8.53 -9.02
CA GLN A 162 -7.05 9.59 -8.84
C GLN A 162 -5.79 9.38 -9.68
N ASN A 163 -5.80 8.37 -10.53
CA ASN A 163 -4.75 8.05 -11.50
C ASN A 163 -3.35 7.88 -10.88
N GLY A 164 -3.27 7.20 -9.76
CA GLY A 164 -1.96 6.90 -9.18
C GLY A 164 -1.97 6.63 -7.69
N VAL A 165 -0.77 6.59 -7.13
CA VAL A 165 -0.55 6.37 -5.70
C VAL A 165 -0.86 7.64 -4.92
N VAL A 166 -1.80 7.53 -3.98
CA VAL A 166 -2.34 8.64 -3.19
C VAL A 166 -2.48 8.26 -1.72
N VAL A 167 -2.58 9.26 -0.87
CA VAL A 167 -3.00 9.09 0.53
C VAL A 167 -4.37 9.73 0.72
N THR A 168 -5.29 8.97 1.26
CA THR A 168 -6.66 9.41 1.55
C THR A 168 -7.06 9.03 2.97
N GLY A 169 -8.26 9.41 3.41
CA GLY A 169 -8.93 8.79 4.53
C GLY A 169 -9.38 7.36 4.19
N ARG A 170 -10.12 6.74 5.10
CA ARG A 170 -10.59 5.34 4.92
C ARG A 170 -11.95 5.23 4.20
N GLU A 171 -12.48 6.30 3.69
CA GLU A 171 -13.77 6.31 2.99
C GLU A 171 -13.78 5.31 1.82
N GLY A 172 -14.81 4.45 1.79
CA GLY A 172 -14.95 3.36 0.82
C GLY A 172 -14.31 2.04 1.28
N PHE A 173 -13.35 2.07 2.16
CA PHE A 173 -12.79 0.85 2.75
C PHE A 173 -13.71 0.33 3.87
N ALA A 174 -14.09 -0.94 3.78
CA ALA A 174 -15.05 -1.58 4.68
C ALA A 174 -14.38 -2.46 5.74
N VAL A 175 -13.21 -3.01 5.44
CA VAL A 175 -12.53 -4.02 6.27
C VAL A 175 -11.08 -3.64 6.46
N ALA A 176 -10.60 -3.74 7.70
CA ALA A 176 -9.17 -3.75 8.03
C ALA A 176 -8.73 -5.20 8.29
N ALA A 177 -7.57 -5.57 7.79
CA ALA A 177 -7.06 -6.93 7.91
C ALA A 177 -5.54 -6.94 8.05
N ARG A 178 -5.02 -7.85 8.83
CA ARG A 178 -3.59 -7.98 9.13
C ARG A 178 -2.95 -9.05 8.29
N PRO A 179 -1.95 -8.72 7.45
CA PRO A 179 -1.18 -9.70 6.70
C PRO A 179 -0.52 -10.74 7.62
N ASP A 180 -0.43 -11.97 7.14
CA ASP A 180 0.20 -13.07 7.88
C ASP A 180 1.71 -12.85 8.12
N LEU A 181 2.36 -11.93 7.41
CA LEU A 181 3.70 -11.44 7.74
C LEU A 181 3.80 -11.01 9.22
N PHE A 182 2.76 -10.37 9.76
CA PHE A 182 2.77 -9.87 11.13
C PHE A 182 2.26 -10.87 12.16
N THR A 183 1.65 -11.96 11.75
CA THR A 183 1.17 -13.03 12.62
C THR A 183 2.14 -14.20 12.71
N ALA A 184 2.98 -14.42 11.69
CA ALA A 184 3.98 -15.48 11.64
C ALA A 184 5.21 -15.23 12.54
N VAL A 185 5.47 -13.98 12.96
CA VAL A 185 6.65 -13.57 13.75
C VAL A 185 6.65 -14.20 15.16
N SER A 186 5.50 -14.60 15.69
CA SER A 186 5.42 -15.33 16.97
C SER A 186 6.05 -16.72 16.92
N TYR A 187 6.13 -17.35 15.74
CA TYR A 187 6.69 -18.68 15.57
C TYR A 187 8.21 -18.68 15.45
N THR A 188 8.82 -17.65 14.89
CA THR A 188 10.28 -17.55 14.76
C THR A 188 10.97 -17.21 16.08
N HIS A 189 10.31 -16.50 16.99
CA HIS A 189 10.85 -16.19 18.31
C HIS A 189 10.89 -17.42 19.23
N LEU A 190 9.94 -18.36 19.10
CA LEU A 190 9.91 -19.60 19.87
C LEU A 190 11.01 -20.59 19.43
N ARG A 191 11.39 -20.61 18.15
CA ARG A 191 12.48 -21.47 17.67
C ARG A 191 13.89 -20.95 18.00
N ALA A 192 14.06 -19.66 18.25
CA ALA A 192 15.34 -19.08 18.61
C ALA A 192 15.74 -19.37 20.08
N HIS A 193 14.80 -19.83 20.91
CA HIS A 193 15.05 -20.19 22.32
C HIS A 193 15.20 -21.71 22.55
N GLU A 194 15.07 -22.53 21.50
CA GLU A 194 15.19 -23.99 21.59
C GLU A 194 16.53 -24.56 21.07
N THR A 195 17.51 -23.70 20.82
CA THR A 195 18.88 -24.14 20.44
C THR A 195 19.90 -23.77 21.48
#